data_92ee218afe2e33e1cf4e697305533d64
#
_entry.id   92ee218afe2e33e1cf4e697305533d64
#
_cell.length_a   1.000
_cell.length_b   1.000
_cell.length_c   1.000
_cell.angle_alpha   90.00
_cell.angle_beta   90.00
_cell.angle_gamma   90.00
#
_symmetry.space_group_name_H-M   'P 1'
#
loop_
_entity.id
_entity.type
_entity.pdbx_description
1 polymer ?
#
loop_
_entity_poly.entity_id
_entity_poly.type
_entity_poly.pdbx_seq_one_letter_code
_entity_poly.pdbx_strand_id
1 'polypeptide(L)'
;MRLFLFSGIGVLLQVKGLMRSYFSLLLCITAFYVSPVQAISDCSTGNNDQEVYTCAQKNRNETELDLNKEYKLAKARVQTLFKDENKELSQYMDALTEAQRAWLKYRENDCKLASYAADKGSDLSSSYSNMCASELNEQRIKKLKLIPYH
;
A
#
# COMPACT_ATOMS: atom_id res chain seq x y z
N MET A 1 55.50 -28.93 48.91
CA MET A 1 54.55 -29.90 49.41
C MET A 1 53.15 -29.26 49.44
N ARG A 2 52.17 -29.92 48.79
CA ARG A 2 50.74 -29.61 48.65
C ARG A 2 50.31 -28.53 47.64
N LEU A 3 49.81 -29.06 46.52
CA LEU A 3 48.92 -28.50 45.53
C LEU A 3 47.67 -27.91 46.16
N PHE A 4 47.18 -26.79 45.59
CA PHE A 4 45.75 -26.51 45.59
C PHE A 4 45.32 -26.19 44.14
N LEU A 5 44.70 -27.19 43.53
CA LEU A 5 43.85 -27.07 42.37
C LEU A 5 42.48 -26.53 42.85
N PHE A 6 42.05 -25.39 42.37
CA PHE A 6 40.65 -24.93 42.45
C PHE A 6 40.20 -24.50 41.06
N SER A 7 39.57 -25.41 40.40
CA SER A 7 38.18 -25.41 40.00
C SER A 7 37.72 -24.13 39.24
N GLY A 8 38.01 -24.15 37.90
CA GLY A 8 37.51 -23.12 36.95
C GLY A 8 36.31 -23.57 36.12
N ILE A 9 35.47 -24.54 36.62
CA ILE A 9 34.39 -25.13 35.78
C ILE A 9 33.00 -24.50 36.04
N GLY A 10 32.83 -23.70 37.11
CA GLY A 10 31.53 -23.15 37.53
C GLY A 10 31.03 -21.92 36.79
N VAL A 11 31.93 -21.14 36.15
CA VAL A 11 31.57 -19.87 35.55
C VAL A 11 31.08 -19.97 34.10
N LEU A 12 31.50 -21.00 33.36
CA LEU A 12 31.18 -21.21 31.96
C LEU A 12 29.74 -21.74 31.72
N LEU A 13 29.10 -22.34 32.74
CA LEU A 13 27.73 -22.87 32.60
C LEU A 13 26.63 -21.80 32.82
N GLN A 14 26.92 -20.74 33.53
CA GLN A 14 25.97 -19.64 33.76
C GLN A 14 25.77 -18.77 32.53
N VAL A 15 26.80 -18.55 31.72
CA VAL A 15 26.73 -17.68 30.52
C VAL A 15 25.91 -18.32 29.38
N LYS A 16 25.92 -19.67 29.28
CA LYS A 16 25.13 -20.36 28.25
C LYS A 16 23.61 -20.33 28.51
N GLY A 17 23.20 -20.24 29.76
CA GLY A 17 21.77 -20.14 30.11
C GLY A 17 21.17 -18.77 29.81
N LEU A 18 21.92 -17.70 30.06
CA LEU A 18 21.47 -16.32 29.78
C LEU A 18 21.36 -16.04 28.27
N MET A 19 22.32 -16.50 27.46
CA MET A 19 22.27 -16.29 26.00
C MET A 19 21.11 -17.05 25.33
N ARG A 20 20.69 -18.18 25.88
CA ARG A 20 19.56 -18.95 25.34
C ARG A 20 18.21 -18.28 25.60
N SER A 21 18.09 -17.55 26.71
CA SER A 21 16.87 -16.83 27.08
C SER A 21 16.68 -15.57 26.23
N TYR A 22 17.76 -14.86 25.92
CA TYR A 22 17.69 -13.68 25.03
C TYR A 22 17.40 -14.02 23.58
N PHE A 23 17.86 -15.19 23.09
CA PHE A 23 17.58 -15.63 21.72
C PHE A 23 16.10 -16.02 21.53
N SER A 24 15.43 -16.53 22.56
CA SER A 24 14.00 -16.83 22.50
C SER A 24 13.11 -15.59 22.61
N LEU A 25 13.59 -14.50 23.25
CA LEU A 25 12.85 -13.24 23.34
C LEU A 25 12.94 -12.40 22.04
N LEU A 26 14.03 -12.55 21.26
CA LEU A 26 14.22 -11.80 20.01
C LEU A 26 13.42 -12.37 18.84
N LEU A 27 12.94 -13.63 18.94
CA LEU A 27 12.17 -14.26 17.85
C LEU A 27 10.67 -13.86 17.84
N CYS A 28 10.18 -13.15 18.86
CA CYS A 28 8.77 -12.77 18.97
C CYS A 28 8.44 -11.36 18.44
N ILE A 29 9.40 -10.58 17.90
CA ILE A 29 9.16 -9.16 17.54
C ILE A 29 9.07 -8.94 16.02
N THR A 30 9.15 -9.97 15.20
CA THR A 30 8.78 -9.85 13.79
C THR A 30 7.30 -10.15 13.59
N ALA A 31 6.43 -9.44 14.30
CA ALA A 31 5.06 -9.30 13.87
C ALA A 31 5.10 -8.50 12.56
N PHE A 32 5.08 -9.19 11.43
CA PHE A 32 4.83 -8.61 10.14
C PHE A 32 3.50 -7.85 10.23
N TYR A 33 3.56 -6.52 10.29
CA TYR A 33 2.41 -5.67 10.02
C TYR A 33 2.09 -5.82 8.52
N VAL A 34 1.49 -6.95 8.16
CA VAL A 34 0.78 -7.05 6.89
C VAL A 34 -0.46 -6.19 7.07
N SER A 35 -0.37 -4.93 6.64
CA SER A 35 -1.57 -4.11 6.50
C SER A 35 -2.50 -4.86 5.54
N PRO A 36 -3.73 -5.20 5.95
CA PRO A 36 -4.67 -5.83 5.04
C PRO A 36 -4.87 -4.88 3.85
N VAL A 37 -4.61 -5.38 2.65
CA VAL A 37 -5.09 -4.72 1.43
C VAL A 37 -6.61 -4.81 1.53
N GLN A 38 -7.25 -3.68 1.78
CA GLN A 38 -8.70 -3.60 1.89
C GLN A 38 -9.23 -3.78 0.47
N ALA A 39 -9.84 -4.94 0.22
CA ALA A 39 -10.49 -5.21 -1.06
C ALA A 39 -11.75 -4.32 -1.18
N ILE A 40 -12.03 -3.85 -2.40
CA ILE A 40 -13.26 -3.12 -2.71
C ILE A 40 -14.45 -4.00 -2.31
N SER A 41 -15.43 -3.43 -1.60
CA SER A 41 -16.67 -4.11 -1.27
C SER A 41 -17.51 -4.31 -2.53
N ASP A 42 -18.15 -5.48 -2.66
CA ASP A 42 -19.13 -5.70 -3.71
C ASP A 42 -20.42 -4.91 -3.40
N CYS A 43 -20.67 -3.87 -4.18
CA CYS A 43 -21.82 -2.99 -4.02
C CYS A 43 -23.05 -3.46 -4.82
N SER A 44 -22.94 -4.53 -5.60
CA SER A 44 -24.07 -5.06 -6.39
C SER A 44 -25.17 -5.70 -5.53
N THR A 45 -24.87 -5.96 -4.25
CA THR A 45 -25.77 -6.61 -3.29
C THR A 45 -26.64 -5.62 -2.50
N GLY A 46 -26.59 -4.32 -2.81
CA GLY A 46 -27.44 -3.31 -2.17
C GLY A 46 -28.93 -3.55 -2.46
N ASN A 47 -29.79 -3.33 -1.45
CA ASN A 47 -31.24 -3.56 -1.58
C ASN A 47 -31.96 -2.42 -2.33
N ASN A 48 -31.31 -1.29 -2.50
CA ASN A 48 -31.82 -0.12 -3.21
C ASN A 48 -30.67 0.77 -3.72
N ASP A 49 -30.97 1.71 -4.62
CA ASP A 49 -30.00 2.58 -5.28
C ASP A 49 -29.17 3.41 -4.28
N GLN A 50 -29.77 3.85 -3.17
CA GLN A 50 -29.08 4.61 -2.12
C GLN A 50 -28.02 3.78 -1.41
N GLU A 51 -28.28 2.51 -1.12
CA GLU A 51 -27.29 1.61 -0.51
C GLU A 51 -26.15 1.32 -1.48
N VAL A 52 -26.45 1.06 -2.76
CA VAL A 52 -25.45 0.89 -3.82
C VAL A 52 -24.59 2.14 -3.94
N TYR A 53 -25.19 3.33 -3.95
CA TYR A 53 -24.48 4.60 -4.00
C TYR A 53 -23.56 4.81 -2.81
N THR A 54 -24.05 4.60 -1.61
CA THR A 54 -23.27 4.78 -0.37
C THR A 54 -22.06 3.84 -0.33
N CYS A 55 -22.26 2.58 -0.73
CA CYS A 55 -21.18 1.59 -0.85
C CYS A 55 -20.14 2.01 -1.90
N ALA A 56 -20.58 2.36 -3.11
CA ALA A 56 -19.69 2.75 -4.20
C ALA A 56 -18.90 4.03 -3.88
N GLN A 57 -19.53 4.99 -3.22
CA GLN A 57 -18.87 6.23 -2.78
C GLN A 57 -17.81 5.93 -1.71
N LYS A 58 -18.10 5.05 -0.75
CA LYS A 58 -17.13 4.61 0.25
C LYS A 58 -15.91 3.97 -0.40
N ASN A 59 -16.12 3.00 -1.31
CA ASN A 59 -15.04 2.34 -2.04
C ASN A 59 -14.17 3.37 -2.79
N ARG A 60 -14.80 4.32 -3.48
CA ARG A 60 -14.07 5.38 -4.18
C ARG A 60 -13.22 6.21 -3.24
N ASN A 61 -13.76 6.64 -2.11
CA ASN A 61 -13.04 7.45 -1.15
C ASN A 61 -11.82 6.71 -0.56
N GLU A 62 -11.99 5.45 -0.20
CA GLU A 62 -10.92 4.62 0.36
C GLU A 62 -9.82 4.36 -0.67
N THR A 63 -10.18 3.98 -1.89
CA THR A 63 -9.19 3.75 -2.96
C THR A 63 -8.50 5.04 -3.41
N GLU A 64 -9.15 6.19 -3.34
CA GLU A 64 -8.53 7.49 -3.61
C GLU A 64 -7.44 7.83 -2.56
N LEU A 65 -7.72 7.57 -1.28
CA LEU A 65 -6.73 7.74 -0.21
C LEU A 65 -5.52 6.82 -0.42
N ASP A 66 -5.75 5.56 -0.76
CA ASP A 66 -4.68 4.59 -1.03
C ASP A 66 -3.88 4.94 -2.28
N LEU A 67 -4.54 5.40 -3.34
CA LEU A 67 -3.89 5.90 -4.55
C LEU A 67 -2.93 7.05 -4.25
N ASN A 68 -3.41 8.04 -3.49
CA ASN A 68 -2.61 9.20 -3.13
C ASN A 68 -1.43 8.83 -2.23
N LYS A 69 -1.63 7.90 -1.30
CA LYS A 69 -0.57 7.34 -0.46
C LYS A 69 0.48 6.64 -1.31
N GLU A 70 0.07 5.73 -2.20
CA GLU A 70 1.02 4.97 -3.04
C GLU A 70 1.76 5.86 -4.03
N TYR A 71 1.13 6.90 -4.59
CA TYR A 71 1.81 7.88 -5.42
C TYR A 71 2.93 8.61 -4.67
N LYS A 72 2.68 9.00 -3.40
CA LYS A 72 3.74 9.59 -2.54
C LYS A 72 4.87 8.60 -2.29
N LEU A 73 4.56 7.33 -2.02
CA LEU A 73 5.56 6.28 -1.80
C LEU A 73 6.38 6.01 -3.07
N ALA A 74 5.76 5.97 -4.24
CA ALA A 74 6.45 5.83 -5.52
C ALA A 74 7.47 6.96 -5.73
N LYS A 75 7.05 8.21 -5.48
CA LYS A 75 7.97 9.37 -5.54
C LYS A 75 9.14 9.24 -4.57
N ALA A 76 8.90 8.80 -3.34
CA ALA A 76 9.96 8.61 -2.36
C ALA A 76 10.96 7.51 -2.78
N ARG A 77 10.49 6.41 -3.37
CA ARG A 77 11.37 5.36 -3.92
C ARG A 77 12.27 5.89 -5.05
N VAL A 78 11.69 6.70 -5.96
CA VAL A 78 12.45 7.35 -7.03
C VAL A 78 13.51 8.30 -6.47
N GLN A 79 13.16 9.12 -5.47
CA GLN A 79 14.11 10.03 -4.80
C GLN A 79 15.24 9.25 -4.14
N THR A 80 14.97 8.11 -3.53
CA THR A 80 15.99 7.27 -2.89
C THR A 80 16.92 6.64 -3.93
N LEU A 81 16.37 6.17 -5.06
CA LEU A 81 17.16 5.53 -6.11
C LEU A 81 18.13 6.51 -6.78
N PHE A 82 17.66 7.70 -7.12
CA PHE A 82 18.41 8.72 -7.86
C PHE A 82 18.99 9.84 -6.96
N LYS A 83 19.21 9.56 -5.67
CA LYS A 83 19.61 10.58 -4.68
C LYS A 83 20.87 11.38 -5.07
N ASP A 84 21.81 10.76 -5.79
CA ASP A 84 23.08 11.35 -6.20
C ASP A 84 23.08 11.75 -7.71
N GLU A 85 21.95 11.62 -8.39
CA GLU A 85 21.78 11.80 -9.84
C GLU A 85 20.69 12.85 -10.13
N ASN A 86 20.96 14.11 -9.81
CA ASN A 86 19.96 15.19 -9.83
C ASN A 86 19.22 15.35 -11.16
N LYS A 87 19.92 15.15 -12.29
CA LYS A 87 19.33 15.29 -13.62
C LYS A 87 18.33 14.16 -13.91
N GLU A 88 18.72 12.94 -13.64
CA GLU A 88 17.92 11.73 -13.80
C GLU A 88 16.71 11.76 -12.86
N LEU A 89 16.92 12.18 -11.61
CA LEU A 89 15.85 12.38 -10.64
C LEU A 89 14.79 13.36 -11.17
N SER A 90 15.21 14.54 -11.64
CA SER A 90 14.30 15.54 -12.18
C SER A 90 13.49 14.99 -13.35
N GLN A 91 14.15 14.39 -14.33
CA GLN A 91 13.50 13.82 -15.51
C GLN A 91 12.49 12.72 -15.14
N TYR A 92 12.87 11.83 -14.21
CA TYR A 92 11.96 10.76 -13.76
C TYR A 92 10.74 11.32 -13.02
N MET A 93 10.95 12.31 -12.15
CA MET A 93 9.87 12.94 -11.38
C MET A 93 8.89 13.70 -12.27
N ASP A 94 9.38 14.37 -13.32
CA ASP A 94 8.55 15.04 -14.32
C ASP A 94 7.72 14.02 -15.11
N ALA A 95 8.34 12.96 -15.61
CA ALA A 95 7.66 11.89 -16.33
C ALA A 95 6.60 11.19 -15.45
N LEU A 96 6.91 10.90 -14.18
CA LEU A 96 5.96 10.30 -13.24
C LEU A 96 4.78 11.23 -12.96
N THR A 97 5.03 12.52 -12.85
CA THR A 97 3.99 13.54 -12.62
C THR A 97 3.06 13.66 -13.82
N GLU A 98 3.61 13.74 -15.02
CA GLU A 98 2.81 13.80 -16.27
C GLU A 98 2.00 12.51 -16.48
N ALA A 99 2.61 11.35 -16.25
CA ALA A 99 1.92 10.07 -16.34
C ALA A 99 0.74 9.98 -15.36
N GLN A 100 0.90 10.49 -14.13
CA GLN A 100 -0.18 10.51 -13.14
C GLN A 100 -1.31 11.46 -13.55
N ARG A 101 -1.00 12.63 -14.05
CA ARG A 101 -2.00 13.63 -14.54
C ARG A 101 -2.80 13.08 -15.72
N ALA A 102 -2.10 12.52 -16.70
CA ALA A 102 -2.75 11.92 -17.88
C ALA A 102 -3.66 10.76 -17.48
N TRP A 103 -3.21 9.92 -16.53
CA TRP A 103 -4.00 8.83 -16.03
C TRP A 103 -5.25 9.30 -15.26
N LEU A 104 -5.16 10.34 -14.43
CA LEU A 104 -6.33 10.91 -13.75
C LEU A 104 -7.38 11.39 -14.74
N LYS A 105 -6.94 12.08 -15.81
CA LYS A 105 -7.85 12.52 -16.87
C LYS A 105 -8.50 11.35 -17.63
N TYR A 106 -7.72 10.29 -17.90
CA TYR A 106 -8.25 9.06 -18.47
C TYR A 106 -9.33 8.47 -17.57
N ARG A 107 -9.05 8.26 -16.29
CA ARG A 107 -10.00 7.72 -15.30
C ARG A 107 -11.31 8.51 -15.28
N GLU A 108 -11.24 9.85 -15.21
CA GLU A 108 -12.43 10.70 -15.18
C GLU A 108 -13.30 10.53 -16.43
N ASN A 109 -12.68 10.49 -17.60
CA ASN A 109 -13.41 10.34 -18.85
C ASN A 109 -14.00 8.95 -19.00
N ASP A 110 -13.24 7.91 -18.66
CA ASP A 110 -13.68 6.51 -18.74
C ASP A 110 -14.84 6.24 -17.79
N CYS A 111 -14.75 6.69 -16.54
CA CYS A 111 -15.80 6.49 -15.54
C CYS A 111 -17.03 7.39 -15.80
N LYS A 112 -16.88 8.47 -16.55
CA LYS A 112 -18.02 9.18 -17.11
C LYS A 112 -18.80 8.33 -18.14
N LEU A 113 -18.11 7.50 -18.93
CA LEU A 113 -18.82 6.56 -19.81
C LEU A 113 -19.62 5.51 -19.02
N ALA A 114 -19.04 4.99 -17.92
CA ALA A 114 -19.74 4.07 -17.04
C ALA A 114 -21.04 4.67 -16.46
N SER A 115 -21.06 5.98 -16.16
CA SER A 115 -22.27 6.65 -15.62
C SER A 115 -23.47 6.65 -16.56
N TYR A 116 -23.27 6.46 -17.88
CA TYR A 116 -24.37 6.38 -18.85
C TYR A 116 -25.16 5.06 -18.79
N ALA A 117 -24.75 4.11 -17.96
CA ALA A 117 -25.49 2.87 -17.74
C ALA A 117 -26.82 3.07 -16.97
N ALA A 118 -27.05 4.27 -16.41
CA ALA A 118 -28.27 4.63 -15.72
C ALA A 118 -28.69 6.08 -16.06
N ASP A 119 -29.88 6.48 -15.59
CA ASP A 119 -30.45 7.80 -15.82
C ASP A 119 -29.52 8.91 -15.29
N LYS A 120 -29.26 9.90 -16.13
CA LYS A 120 -28.38 11.01 -15.80
C LYS A 120 -28.78 11.71 -14.51
N GLY A 121 -27.86 11.78 -13.57
CA GLY A 121 -28.04 12.45 -12.28
C GLY A 121 -28.73 11.59 -11.21
N SER A 122 -29.01 10.32 -11.51
CA SER A 122 -29.48 9.35 -10.51
C SER A 122 -28.34 8.89 -9.61
N ASP A 123 -28.70 8.35 -8.43
CA ASP A 123 -27.73 7.70 -7.53
C ASP A 123 -27.07 6.49 -8.21
N LEU A 124 -27.80 5.75 -9.02
CA LEU A 124 -27.28 4.61 -9.76
C LEU A 124 -26.25 5.04 -10.82
N SER A 125 -26.49 6.13 -11.55
CA SER A 125 -25.52 6.71 -12.48
C SER A 125 -24.20 7.10 -11.77
N SER A 126 -24.33 7.72 -10.59
CA SER A 126 -23.19 8.09 -9.75
C SER A 126 -22.47 6.86 -9.19
N SER A 127 -23.22 5.80 -8.87
CA SER A 127 -22.67 4.52 -8.38
C SER A 127 -21.79 3.86 -9.42
N TYR A 128 -22.23 3.77 -10.67
CA TYR A 128 -21.43 3.20 -11.75
C TYR A 128 -20.11 3.97 -11.97
N SER A 129 -20.17 5.31 -11.93
CA SER A 129 -18.97 6.15 -12.01
C SER A 129 -18.01 5.89 -10.83
N ASN A 130 -18.55 5.76 -9.61
CA ASN A 130 -17.75 5.51 -8.42
C ASN A 130 -17.12 4.10 -8.40
N MET A 131 -17.85 3.07 -8.80
CA MET A 131 -17.33 1.71 -8.94
C MET A 131 -16.19 1.66 -9.96
N CYS A 132 -16.40 2.20 -11.15
CA CYS A 132 -15.36 2.32 -12.17
C CYS A 132 -14.10 3.04 -11.63
N ALA A 133 -14.26 4.17 -10.93
CA ALA A 133 -13.13 4.90 -10.37
C ALA A 133 -12.37 4.10 -9.32
N SER A 134 -13.07 3.32 -8.50
CA SER A 134 -12.46 2.45 -7.50
C SER A 134 -11.61 1.35 -8.14
N GLU A 135 -12.13 0.69 -9.15
CA GLU A 135 -11.41 -0.36 -9.89
C GLU A 135 -10.16 0.18 -10.58
N LEU A 136 -10.27 1.32 -11.26
CA LEU A 136 -9.13 1.96 -11.90
C LEU A 136 -8.09 2.42 -10.87
N ASN A 137 -8.51 2.94 -9.72
CA ASN A 137 -7.61 3.29 -8.63
C ASN A 137 -6.79 2.09 -8.16
N GLU A 138 -7.42 0.92 -7.92
CA GLU A 138 -6.70 -0.30 -7.54
C GLU A 138 -5.69 -0.74 -8.60
N GLN A 139 -6.08 -0.68 -9.87
CA GLN A 139 -5.17 -1.01 -10.98
C GLN A 139 -3.97 -0.05 -10.99
N ARG A 140 -4.21 1.24 -10.79
CA ARG A 140 -3.14 2.24 -10.74
C ARG A 140 -2.23 2.06 -9.54
N ILE A 141 -2.77 1.76 -8.36
CA ILE A 141 -2.00 1.45 -7.15
C ILE A 141 -1.03 0.29 -7.42
N LYS A 142 -1.51 -0.79 -8.05
CA LYS A 142 -0.65 -1.93 -8.42
C LYS A 142 0.51 -1.50 -9.34
N LYS A 143 0.24 -0.62 -10.32
CA LYS A 143 1.29 -0.08 -11.21
C LYS A 143 2.26 0.84 -10.47
N LEU A 144 1.78 1.71 -9.61
CA LEU A 144 2.63 2.61 -8.81
C LEU A 144 3.58 1.85 -7.88
N LYS A 145 3.16 0.71 -7.34
CA LYS A 145 4.01 -0.16 -6.51
C LYS A 145 5.25 -0.70 -7.24
N LEU A 146 5.18 -0.79 -8.57
CA LEU A 146 6.29 -1.25 -9.41
C LEU A 146 7.30 -0.13 -9.74
N ILE A 147 7.02 1.12 -9.38
CA ILE A 147 7.89 2.26 -9.66
C ILE A 147 8.93 2.40 -8.53
N PRO A 148 10.23 2.61 -8.86
CA PRO A 148 10.79 2.60 -10.22
C PRO A 148 10.85 1.20 -10.82
N TYR A 149 10.66 1.09 -12.14
CA TYR A 149 10.77 -0.18 -12.85
C TYR A 149 12.23 -0.65 -12.90
N HIS A 150 12.46 -1.94 -12.66
CA HIS A 150 13.78 -2.61 -12.71
C HIS A 150 13.80 -3.60 -13.88
#